data_1c238e3207b114e57126506d79a6844f
#
_entry.id   1c238e3207b114e57126506d79a6844f
#
_cell.length_a   1.000
_cell.length_b   1.000
_cell.length_c   1.000
_cell.angle_alpha   90.00
_cell.angle_beta   90.00
_cell.angle_gamma   90.00
#
_symmetry.space_group_name_H-M   'P 1'
#
loop_
_entity.id
_entity.type
_entity.pdbx_description
1 polymer ?
#
loop_
_entity_poly.entity_id
_entity_poly.type
_entity_poly.pdbx_seq_one_letter_code
_entity_poly.pdbx_strand_id
1 'polypeptide(L)'
;MACFNPNNTIFTQSSPRFKQMFMYMAGYEDEVRFDREVASGMTVRGYLGKVKCPTLLVTGEFDPLCPLEDAVEAFHDLKVPKEMWVIENQSHPLWGLANLGGLDCHDYVMDWLKGLFSGQRLPTKRGRIAYVREQGDGPWGKSDWTPPIRPGQAYF
;
A
#
# COMPACT_ATOMS: atom_id res chain seq x y z
N MET A 1 -0.32 -4.32 -2.34
CA MET A 1 0.57 -4.89 -1.30
C MET A 1 -0.07 -4.58 0.02
N ALA A 2 -0.46 -5.58 0.81
CA ALA A 2 -1.02 -5.33 2.14
C ALA A 2 0.14 -4.91 3.07
N CYS A 3 0.04 -3.74 3.68
CA CYS A 3 0.94 -3.33 4.74
C CYS A 3 0.43 -3.94 6.04
N PHE A 4 1.13 -4.92 6.58
CA PHE A 4 0.77 -5.50 7.86
C PHE A 4 1.37 -4.64 8.97
N ASN A 5 0.54 -3.98 9.74
CA ASN A 5 1.01 -3.27 10.90
C ASN A 5 1.04 -4.19 12.14
N PRO A 6 1.81 -3.85 13.19
CA PRO A 6 1.89 -4.67 14.39
C PRO A 6 0.58 -4.76 15.17
N ASN A 7 -0.41 -3.94 14.84
CA ASN A 7 -1.73 -3.95 15.48
C ASN A 7 -2.70 -4.93 14.81
N ASN A 8 -2.23 -5.72 13.81
CA ASN A 8 -3.02 -6.73 13.12
C ASN A 8 -4.33 -6.21 12.52
N THR A 9 -4.35 -4.95 12.07
CA THR A 9 -5.56 -4.31 11.53
C THR A 9 -6.20 -5.13 10.43
N ILE A 10 -5.40 -5.81 9.60
CA ILE A 10 -5.92 -6.67 8.54
C ILE A 10 -6.80 -7.82 9.11
N PHE A 11 -6.49 -8.36 10.28
CA PHE A 11 -7.29 -9.43 10.88
C PHE A 11 -8.48 -8.90 11.69
N THR A 12 -8.43 -7.67 12.15
CA THR A 12 -9.53 -7.05 12.91
C THR A 12 -10.54 -6.32 12.02
N GLN A 13 -10.11 -5.82 10.87
CA GLN A 13 -10.95 -5.07 9.93
C GLN A 13 -11.47 -5.91 8.76
N SER A 14 -10.84 -7.04 8.47
CA SER A 14 -11.34 -7.99 7.46
C SER A 14 -12.49 -8.85 7.99
N SER A 15 -13.12 -9.60 7.08
CA SER A 15 -14.12 -10.58 7.50
C SER A 15 -13.48 -11.66 8.40
N PRO A 16 -14.22 -12.24 9.35
CA PRO A 16 -13.71 -13.33 10.21
C PRO A 16 -13.14 -14.51 9.43
N ARG A 17 -13.69 -14.79 8.24
CA ARG A 17 -13.20 -15.86 7.35
C ARG A 17 -11.78 -15.61 6.83
N PHE A 18 -11.38 -14.35 6.71
CA PHE A 18 -10.04 -14.01 6.27
C PHE A 18 -8.99 -14.50 7.27
N LYS A 19 -9.16 -14.21 8.55
CA LYS A 19 -8.27 -14.69 9.61
C LYS A 19 -8.27 -16.22 9.70
N GLN A 20 -9.46 -16.84 9.64
CA GLN A 20 -9.60 -18.32 9.65
C GLN A 20 -8.84 -18.98 8.49
N MET A 21 -8.85 -18.37 7.31
CA MET A 21 -8.08 -18.87 6.18
C MET A 21 -6.57 -18.84 6.45
N PHE A 22 -6.05 -17.77 7.05
CA PHE A 22 -4.63 -17.68 7.43
C PHE A 22 -4.28 -18.68 8.54
N MET A 23 -5.15 -18.85 9.54
CA MET A 23 -4.98 -19.86 10.58
C MET A 23 -4.89 -21.26 9.97
N TYR A 24 -5.81 -21.60 9.05
CA TYR A 24 -5.78 -22.87 8.35
C TYR A 24 -4.48 -23.09 7.56
N MET A 25 -4.05 -22.09 6.77
CA MET A 25 -2.80 -22.18 5.99
C MET A 25 -1.56 -22.32 6.89
N ALA A 26 -1.59 -21.75 8.08
CA ALA A 26 -0.51 -21.82 9.05
C ALA A 26 -0.59 -23.05 9.99
N GLY A 27 -1.64 -23.87 9.88
CA GLY A 27 -1.84 -25.06 10.71
C GLY A 27 -2.27 -24.74 12.17
N TYR A 28 -3.00 -23.66 12.36
CA TYR A 28 -3.47 -23.24 13.68
C TYR A 28 -5.00 -23.39 13.81
N GLU A 29 -5.44 -24.01 14.91
CA GLU A 29 -6.85 -24.10 15.29
C GLU A 29 -7.19 -23.12 16.42
N ASP A 30 -6.20 -22.76 17.26
CA ASP A 30 -6.33 -21.82 18.37
C ASP A 30 -6.02 -20.39 17.91
N GLU A 31 -7.02 -19.52 17.97
CA GLU A 31 -6.92 -18.13 17.52
C GLU A 31 -5.95 -17.31 18.38
N VAL A 32 -5.97 -17.50 19.70
CA VAL A 32 -5.10 -16.77 20.63
C VAL A 32 -3.65 -17.14 20.40
N ARG A 33 -3.41 -18.43 20.16
CA ARG A 33 -2.07 -18.92 19.81
C ARG A 33 -1.60 -18.38 18.47
N PHE A 34 -2.47 -18.36 17.45
CA PHE A 34 -2.18 -17.77 16.15
C PHE A 34 -1.80 -16.30 16.27
N ASP A 35 -2.58 -15.50 17.01
CA ASP A 35 -2.30 -14.07 17.20
C ASP A 35 -0.93 -13.85 17.84
N ARG A 36 -0.60 -14.64 18.83
CA ARG A 36 0.67 -14.53 19.54
C ARG A 36 1.87 -14.97 18.70
N GLU A 37 1.77 -16.07 17.99
CA GLU A 37 2.91 -16.75 17.35
C GLU A 37 3.08 -16.40 15.88
N VAL A 38 2.02 -16.04 15.18
CA VAL A 38 2.02 -15.78 13.73
C VAL A 38 1.66 -14.33 13.42
N ALA A 39 0.47 -13.89 13.82
CA ALA A 39 -0.06 -12.59 13.41
C ALA A 39 0.83 -11.43 13.89
N SER A 40 1.39 -11.51 15.08
CA SER A 40 2.30 -10.50 15.64
C SER A 40 3.60 -10.33 14.82
N GLY A 41 4.02 -11.40 14.12
CA GLY A 41 5.21 -11.41 13.26
C GLY A 41 4.92 -11.06 11.79
N MET A 42 3.66 -10.92 11.40
CA MET A 42 3.28 -10.61 10.01
C MET A 42 3.42 -9.11 9.72
N THR A 43 4.64 -8.65 9.66
CA THR A 43 4.96 -7.24 9.38
C THR A 43 6.04 -7.11 8.32
N VAL A 44 6.00 -6.05 7.53
CA VAL A 44 7.07 -5.67 6.60
C VAL A 44 8.10 -4.75 7.24
N ARG A 45 7.85 -4.28 8.46
CA ARG A 45 8.80 -3.44 9.22
C ARG A 45 10.14 -4.16 9.40
N GLY A 46 11.24 -3.44 9.23
CA GLY A 46 12.58 -4.01 9.29
C GLY A 46 13.01 -4.81 8.05
N TYR A 47 12.10 -5.08 7.10
CA TYR A 47 12.41 -5.78 5.84
C TYR A 47 12.48 -4.85 4.63
N LEU A 48 11.83 -3.68 4.67
CA LEU A 48 11.74 -2.75 3.55
C LEU A 48 13.11 -2.22 3.11
N GLY A 49 14.05 -2.06 4.02
CA GLY A 49 15.44 -1.71 3.70
C GLY A 49 16.18 -2.77 2.89
N LYS A 50 15.70 -4.01 2.83
CA LYS A 50 16.28 -5.11 2.05
C LYS A 50 15.76 -5.17 0.61
N VAL A 51 14.73 -4.39 0.27
CA VAL A 51 14.20 -4.30 -1.10
C VAL A 51 15.29 -3.74 -2.01
N LYS A 52 15.47 -4.33 -3.20
CA LYS A 52 16.52 -3.96 -4.16
C LYS A 52 15.98 -3.42 -5.48
N CYS A 53 14.70 -3.59 -5.75
CA CYS A 53 14.08 -3.14 -7.00
C CYS A 53 13.31 -1.82 -6.79
N PRO A 54 13.15 -1.02 -7.86
CA PRO A 54 12.22 0.11 -7.85
C PRO A 54 10.84 -0.33 -7.42
N THR A 55 10.17 0.46 -6.59
CA THR A 55 8.93 0.06 -5.94
C THR A 55 7.83 1.11 -6.14
N LEU A 56 6.66 0.66 -6.58
CA LEU A 56 5.43 1.43 -6.60
C LEU A 56 4.52 0.92 -5.49
N LEU A 57 4.05 1.83 -4.64
CA LEU A 57 2.96 1.59 -3.69
C LEU A 57 1.69 2.24 -4.23
N VAL A 58 0.58 1.50 -4.19
CA VAL A 58 -0.75 2.05 -4.55
C VAL A 58 -1.69 1.73 -3.40
N THR A 59 -2.34 2.74 -2.86
CA THR A 59 -3.24 2.61 -1.72
C THR A 59 -4.48 3.47 -1.88
N GLY A 60 -5.61 3.03 -1.33
CA GLY A 60 -6.78 3.87 -1.17
C GLY A 60 -6.62 4.83 0.00
N GLU A 61 -7.21 6.01 -0.11
CA GLU A 61 -7.16 7.03 0.94
C GLU A 61 -7.78 6.53 2.26
N PHE A 62 -8.84 5.72 2.15
CA PHE A 62 -9.61 5.20 3.29
C PHE A 62 -9.55 3.67 3.39
N ASP A 63 -8.40 3.06 3.05
CA ASP A 63 -8.23 1.61 3.12
C ASP A 63 -8.07 1.15 4.58
N PRO A 64 -9.08 0.48 5.18
CA PRO A 64 -8.99 0.03 6.57
C PRO A 64 -8.06 -1.17 6.76
N LEU A 65 -7.72 -1.88 5.69
CA LEU A 65 -6.84 -3.06 5.73
C LEU A 65 -5.38 -2.69 5.54
N CYS A 66 -5.13 -1.53 4.92
CA CYS A 66 -3.81 -0.95 4.75
C CYS A 66 -3.91 0.55 5.05
N PRO A 67 -3.98 0.95 6.33
CA PRO A 67 -4.09 2.34 6.73
C PRO A 67 -3.06 3.22 6.03
N LEU A 68 -3.46 4.42 5.66
CA LEU A 68 -2.62 5.34 4.89
C LEU A 68 -1.30 5.65 5.61
N GLU A 69 -1.35 5.72 6.95
CA GLU A 69 -0.18 5.93 7.80
C GLU A 69 0.86 4.83 7.62
N ASP A 70 0.41 3.57 7.61
CA ASP A 70 1.29 2.41 7.41
C ASP A 70 1.90 2.41 6.00
N ALA A 71 1.11 2.78 4.99
CA ALA A 71 1.59 2.90 3.62
C ALA A 71 2.64 4.03 3.49
N VAL A 72 2.43 5.17 4.13
CA VAL A 72 3.37 6.30 4.18
C VAL A 72 4.65 5.92 4.93
N GLU A 73 4.54 5.23 6.08
CA GLU A 73 5.70 4.70 6.80
C GLU A 73 6.52 3.75 5.93
N ALA A 74 5.84 2.78 5.30
CA ALA A 74 6.48 1.84 4.38
C ALA A 74 7.18 2.56 3.21
N PHE A 75 6.55 3.61 2.66
CA PHE A 75 7.17 4.43 1.63
C PHE A 75 8.47 5.09 2.12
N HIS A 76 8.49 5.65 3.31
CA HIS A 76 9.70 6.28 3.86
C HIS A 76 10.79 5.28 4.19
N ASP A 77 10.44 4.06 4.61
CA ASP A 77 11.39 3.01 4.95
C ASP A 77 12.06 2.37 3.74
N LEU A 78 11.45 2.41 2.58
CA LEU A 78 12.07 1.98 1.32
C LEU A 78 13.29 2.85 1.00
N LYS A 79 14.44 2.22 0.66
CA LYS A 79 15.72 2.89 0.33
C LYS A 79 16.05 2.82 -1.16
N VAL A 80 15.13 2.34 -1.97
CA VAL A 80 15.22 2.21 -3.44
C VAL A 80 14.47 3.33 -4.15
N PRO A 81 14.66 3.51 -5.48
CA PRO A 81 13.79 4.35 -6.28
C PRO A 81 12.33 3.95 -6.08
N LYS A 82 11.47 4.91 -5.82
CA LYS A 82 10.11 4.64 -5.36
C LYS A 82 9.10 5.68 -5.80
N GLU A 83 7.85 5.25 -5.88
CA GLU A 83 6.69 6.11 -6.10
C GLU A 83 5.51 5.58 -5.28
N MET A 84 4.61 6.44 -4.87
CA MET A 84 3.39 6.07 -4.16
C MET A 84 2.22 6.84 -4.77
N TRP A 85 1.10 6.14 -4.98
CA TRP A 85 -0.16 6.73 -5.41
C TRP A 85 -1.21 6.53 -4.32
N VAL A 86 -1.81 7.62 -3.90
CA VAL A 86 -2.97 7.64 -3.00
C VAL A 86 -4.19 7.91 -3.84
N ILE A 87 -5.11 6.96 -3.90
CA ILE A 87 -6.32 7.07 -4.71
C ILE A 87 -7.45 7.69 -3.87
N GLU A 88 -7.95 8.83 -4.33
CA GLU A 88 -9.01 9.61 -3.69
C GLU A 88 -10.24 8.76 -3.40
N ASN A 89 -10.80 8.92 -2.20
CA ASN A 89 -12.06 8.29 -1.75
C ASN A 89 -12.12 6.75 -1.86
N GLN A 90 -10.98 6.08 -2.05
CA GLN A 90 -10.98 4.62 -2.24
C GLN A 90 -10.62 3.88 -0.97
N SER A 91 -11.20 2.68 -0.87
CA SER A 91 -10.90 1.69 0.15
C SER A 91 -10.23 0.46 -0.48
N HIS A 92 -10.28 -0.69 0.15
CA HIS A 92 -9.78 -1.97 -0.35
C HIS A 92 -10.92 -2.85 -0.93
N PRO A 93 -10.76 -3.50 -2.10
CA PRO A 93 -9.63 -3.49 -3.05
C PRO A 93 -9.72 -2.36 -4.09
N LEU A 94 -8.59 -2.03 -4.72
CA LEU A 94 -8.48 -1.00 -5.76
C LEU A 94 -8.79 -1.51 -7.18
N TRP A 95 -9.55 -2.57 -7.32
CA TRP A 95 -9.89 -3.16 -8.60
C TRP A 95 -11.10 -2.49 -9.27
N GLY A 96 -11.03 -2.32 -10.58
CA GLY A 96 -12.16 -1.79 -11.36
C GLY A 96 -12.39 -0.30 -11.18
N LEU A 97 -11.39 0.43 -10.71
CA LEU A 97 -11.44 1.90 -10.61
C LEU A 97 -11.21 2.49 -12.00
N ALA A 98 -12.30 2.85 -12.66
CA ALA A 98 -12.30 3.60 -13.89
C ALA A 98 -12.25 5.12 -13.63
N ASN A 99 -11.85 5.90 -14.63
CA ASN A 99 -11.86 7.38 -14.63
C ASN A 99 -10.81 8.08 -13.76
N LEU A 100 -9.68 7.43 -13.52
CA LEU A 100 -8.53 8.09 -12.87
C LEU A 100 -7.70 8.94 -13.86
N GLY A 101 -8.33 9.55 -14.85
CA GLY A 101 -7.67 10.26 -15.95
C GLY A 101 -7.83 9.50 -17.28
N GLY A 102 -8.97 8.83 -17.47
CA GLY A 102 -9.33 8.09 -18.68
C GLY A 102 -8.94 6.61 -18.69
N LEU A 103 -8.12 6.17 -17.73
CA LEU A 103 -7.71 4.77 -17.57
C LEU A 103 -8.10 4.25 -16.18
N ASP A 104 -8.08 2.95 -16.00
CA ASP A 104 -8.22 2.34 -14.68
C ASP A 104 -6.87 2.29 -13.94
N CYS A 105 -6.93 1.99 -12.65
CA CYS A 105 -5.74 1.92 -11.80
C CYS A 105 -4.73 0.87 -12.30
N HIS A 106 -5.22 -0.25 -12.81
CA HIS A 106 -4.37 -1.34 -13.30
C HIS A 106 -3.62 -0.94 -14.57
N ASP A 107 -4.27 -0.23 -15.51
CA ASP A 107 -3.63 0.28 -16.71
C ASP A 107 -2.48 1.23 -16.38
N TYR A 108 -2.67 2.14 -15.42
CA TYR A 108 -1.61 3.03 -14.95
C TYR A 108 -0.44 2.28 -14.29
N VAL A 109 -0.71 1.23 -13.53
CA VAL A 109 0.35 0.36 -12.95
C VAL A 109 1.14 -0.31 -14.07
N MET A 110 0.46 -0.82 -15.10
CA MET A 110 1.12 -1.43 -16.26
C MET A 110 1.95 -0.43 -17.05
N ASP A 111 1.49 0.81 -17.21
CA ASP A 111 2.25 1.87 -17.86
C ASP A 111 3.46 2.31 -17.04
N TRP A 112 3.34 2.33 -15.72
CA TRP A 112 4.49 2.56 -14.83
C TRP A 112 5.57 1.49 -15.02
N LEU A 113 5.17 0.21 -15.05
CA LEU A 113 6.08 -0.91 -15.28
C LEU A 113 6.74 -0.83 -16.67
N LYS A 114 5.97 -0.56 -17.74
CA LYS A 114 6.51 -0.39 -19.09
C LYS A 114 7.53 0.76 -19.13
N GLY A 115 7.19 1.90 -18.53
CA GLY A 115 8.08 3.07 -18.45
C GLY A 115 9.38 2.77 -17.69
N LEU A 116 9.30 1.97 -16.62
CA LEU A 116 10.46 1.53 -15.86
C LEU A 116 11.38 0.63 -16.70
N PHE A 117 10.83 -0.41 -17.36
CA PHE A 117 11.61 -1.36 -18.15
C PHE A 117 12.20 -0.74 -19.42
N SER A 118 11.53 0.24 -20.02
CA SER A 118 12.04 0.98 -21.19
C SER A 118 13.05 2.09 -20.82
N GLY A 119 13.25 2.37 -19.54
CA GLY A 119 14.10 3.46 -19.08
C GLY A 119 13.52 4.87 -19.30
N GLN A 120 12.28 4.97 -19.78
CA GLN A 120 11.61 6.26 -20.02
C GLN A 120 11.15 6.93 -18.72
N ARG A 121 10.97 6.14 -17.67
CA ARG A 121 10.45 6.62 -16.39
C ARG A 121 11.26 5.99 -15.25
N LEU A 122 12.06 6.81 -14.60
CA LEU A 122 12.92 6.35 -13.51
C LEU A 122 12.53 7.10 -12.23
N PRO A 123 11.84 6.44 -11.30
CA PRO A 123 11.58 7.03 -9.99
C PRO A 123 12.91 7.30 -9.26
N THR A 124 12.91 8.25 -8.34
CA THR A 124 14.09 8.59 -7.54
C THR A 124 14.08 7.89 -6.19
N LYS A 125 15.22 7.84 -5.51
CA LYS A 125 15.30 7.31 -4.14
C LYS A 125 14.50 8.17 -3.14
N ARG A 126 14.42 9.48 -3.36
CA ARG A 126 13.56 10.37 -2.57
C ARG A 126 12.10 9.97 -2.74
N GLY A 127 11.75 9.61 -3.96
CA GLY A 127 10.40 9.22 -4.33
C GLY A 127 9.45 10.41 -4.48
N ARG A 128 8.26 10.09 -4.92
CA ARG A 128 7.13 11.03 -5.07
C ARG A 128 5.88 10.35 -4.53
N ILE A 129 5.03 11.12 -3.85
CA ILE A 129 3.67 10.70 -3.50
C ILE A 129 2.72 11.51 -4.37
N ALA A 130 1.92 10.84 -5.20
CA ALA A 130 0.90 11.46 -6.03
C ALA A 130 -0.48 11.18 -5.45
N TYR A 131 -1.29 12.22 -5.29
CA TYR A 131 -2.71 12.08 -4.98
C TYR A 131 -3.51 12.00 -6.27
N VAL A 132 -4.12 10.85 -6.50
CA VAL A 132 -4.82 10.53 -7.75
C VAL A 132 -6.32 10.73 -7.54
N ARG A 133 -6.86 11.78 -8.14
CA ARG A 133 -8.28 12.15 -8.02
C ARG A 133 -9.13 11.35 -8.97
N GLU A 134 -10.33 11.01 -8.53
CA GLU A 134 -11.41 10.61 -9.44
C GLU A 134 -11.64 11.71 -10.49
N GLN A 135 -11.76 11.34 -11.76
CA GLN A 135 -11.92 12.25 -12.90
C GLN A 135 -10.78 13.28 -13.03
N GLY A 136 -9.61 12.99 -12.47
CA GLY A 136 -8.43 13.83 -12.58
C GLY A 136 -7.53 13.45 -13.76
N ASP A 137 -6.27 13.90 -13.72
CA ASP A 137 -5.25 13.68 -14.75
C ASP A 137 -4.45 12.38 -14.54
N GLY A 138 -4.95 11.47 -13.70
CA GLY A 138 -4.25 10.25 -13.31
C GLY A 138 -2.99 10.51 -12.46
N PRO A 139 -2.15 9.48 -12.25
CA PRO A 139 -0.98 9.61 -11.38
C PRO A 139 0.14 10.46 -11.99
N TRP A 140 0.05 10.80 -13.29
CA TRP A 140 1.04 11.61 -14.01
C TRP A 140 0.79 13.11 -13.92
N GLY A 141 -0.34 13.51 -13.37
CA GLY A 141 -0.68 14.91 -13.12
C GLY A 141 0.27 15.57 -12.10
N LYS A 142 0.17 16.90 -11.98
CA LYS A 142 1.05 17.70 -11.09
C LYS A 142 0.64 17.67 -9.61
N SER A 143 -0.27 16.81 -9.21
CA SER A 143 -0.73 16.71 -7.82
C SER A 143 0.30 15.99 -6.94
N ASP A 144 1.44 16.65 -6.67
CA ASP A 144 2.30 16.19 -5.58
C ASP A 144 1.56 16.39 -4.26
N TRP A 145 1.43 15.32 -3.51
CA TRP A 145 0.73 15.34 -2.25
C TRP A 145 1.74 15.18 -1.10
N THR A 146 1.64 16.08 -0.15
CA THR A 146 2.37 15.95 1.10
C THR A 146 1.39 15.39 2.12
N PRO A 147 1.64 14.20 2.67
CA PRO A 147 0.76 13.65 3.70
C PRO A 147 0.56 14.66 4.83
N PRO A 148 -0.67 14.93 5.26
CA PRO A 148 -0.92 15.73 6.45
C PRO A 148 -0.42 15.02 7.72
N ILE A 149 0.00 13.76 7.58
CA ILE A 149 0.41 12.87 8.66
C ILE A 149 1.92 12.91 8.81
N ARG A 150 2.40 13.19 10.01
CA ARG A 150 3.79 12.96 10.36
C ARG A 150 3.99 11.48 10.72
N PRO A 151 5.11 10.85 10.28
CA PRO A 151 5.42 9.50 10.71
C PRO A 151 5.31 9.38 12.25
N GLY A 152 4.53 8.42 12.73
CA GLY A 152 4.34 8.18 14.16
C GLY A 152 3.17 8.93 14.83
N GLN A 153 2.38 9.71 14.09
CA GLN A 153 1.11 10.25 14.59
C GLN A 153 -0.05 9.35 14.13
N ALA A 154 -0.68 8.66 15.07
CA ALA A 154 -1.94 7.98 14.80
C ALA A 154 -3.08 9.00 14.59
N TYR A 155 -3.97 8.71 13.66
CA TYR A 155 -5.20 9.47 13.42
C TYR A 155 -6.32 9.04 14.35
N PHE A 156 -6.08 8.96 15.66
CA PHE A 156 -7.18 8.85 16.63
C PHE A 156 -6.70 9.29 18.00
#